data_6b39e5d0a2c088a5df43ddec0de13bd3
#
_entry.id   6b39e5d0a2c088a5df43ddec0de13bd3
#
_cell.length_a   1.000
_cell.length_b   1.000
_cell.length_c   1.000
_cell.angle_alpha   90.00
_cell.angle_beta   90.00
_cell.angle_gamma   90.00
#
_symmetry.space_group_name_H-M   'P 1'
#
loop_
_entity.id
_entity.type
_entity.pdbx_description
1 polymer ?
#
loop_
_entity_poly.entity_id
_entity_poly.type
_entity_poly.pdbx_seq_one_letter_code
_entity_poly.pdbx_strand_id
1 'polypeptide(L)'
;MDKDQKLYEMTYLISPAYSEEEVRAFQQSLKNEVKSLGGLIDDEGGILKRRLSYPIKKMPEAHVASFRFLLASEEIHELETKLTVPQILRFLIVHTKRQPPRVARTPRIGKIIPERPVLEYNIKSAPEAKQSVLEPAANIEEIDKKLEEILGK
;
A
#
# COMPACT_ATOMS: atom_id res chain seq x y z
N MET A 1 36.24 -4.99 -17.04
CA MET A 1 35.83 -6.14 -16.18
C MET A 1 34.41 -5.89 -15.79
N ASP A 2 33.49 -6.70 -16.32
CA ASP A 2 32.09 -6.61 -15.92
C ASP A 2 32.02 -7.05 -14.46
N LYS A 3 31.90 -6.06 -13.55
CA LYS A 3 31.60 -6.37 -12.14
C LYS A 3 30.24 -7.07 -12.12
N ASP A 4 30.17 -8.24 -11.50
CA ASP A 4 28.94 -9.03 -11.38
C ASP A 4 27.91 -8.24 -10.59
N GLN A 5 27.09 -7.44 -11.30
CA GLN A 5 26.06 -6.59 -10.72
C GLN A 5 24.86 -7.43 -10.34
N LYS A 6 24.44 -7.31 -9.11
CA LYS A 6 23.26 -7.98 -8.56
C LYS A 6 22.15 -6.97 -8.32
N LEU A 7 20.89 -7.43 -8.43
CA LEU A 7 19.73 -6.61 -8.16
C LEU A 7 19.46 -6.58 -6.66
N TYR A 8 19.40 -5.38 -6.11
CA TYR A 8 19.07 -5.11 -4.70
C TYR A 8 17.81 -4.27 -4.62
N GLU A 9 17.04 -4.53 -3.57
CA GLU A 9 15.94 -3.67 -3.14
C GLU A 9 16.32 -3.06 -1.80
N MET A 10 16.29 -1.74 -1.73
CA MET A 10 16.51 -1.00 -0.50
C MET A 10 15.23 -0.37 -0.03
N THR A 11 14.90 -0.59 1.25
CA THR A 11 13.80 0.08 1.95
C THR A 11 14.36 0.79 3.16
N TYR A 12 13.96 2.03 3.39
CA TYR A 12 14.42 2.82 4.53
C TYR A 12 13.31 3.67 5.12
N LEU A 13 13.46 3.99 6.39
CA LEU A 13 12.55 4.79 7.18
C LEU A 13 13.21 6.11 7.53
N ILE A 14 12.59 7.22 7.12
CA ILE A 14 13.05 8.57 7.46
C ILE A 14 12.16 9.13 8.56
N SER A 15 12.77 9.90 9.45
CA SER A 15 12.09 10.59 10.55
C SER A 15 10.93 11.46 10.03
N PRO A 16 9.77 11.47 10.71
CA PRO A 16 8.61 12.28 10.33
C PRO A 16 8.84 13.79 10.57
N ALA A 17 9.99 14.17 11.16
CA ALA A 17 10.36 15.56 11.34
C ALA A 17 10.73 16.28 10.02
N TYR A 18 11.02 15.51 8.98
CA TYR A 18 11.35 16.03 7.65
C TYR A 18 10.11 16.17 6.79
N SER A 19 10.06 17.22 5.98
CA SER A 19 9.01 17.43 4.99
C SER A 19 9.11 16.40 3.83
N GLU A 20 8.02 16.22 3.09
CA GLU A 20 8.05 15.33 1.93
C GLU A 20 9.05 15.78 0.86
N GLU A 21 9.28 17.08 0.71
CA GLU A 21 10.24 17.64 -0.23
C GLU A 21 11.67 17.29 0.16
N GLU A 22 12.01 17.42 1.45
CA GLU A 22 13.33 17.04 1.99
C GLU A 22 13.56 15.53 1.85
N VAL A 23 12.51 14.71 2.07
CA VAL A 23 12.57 13.26 1.89
C VAL A 23 12.82 12.90 0.42
N ARG A 24 12.19 13.60 -0.53
CA ARG A 24 12.42 13.42 -1.97
C ARG A 24 13.84 13.83 -2.37
N ALA A 25 14.31 14.96 -1.88
CA ALA A 25 15.68 15.42 -2.11
C ALA A 25 16.71 14.41 -1.57
N PHE A 26 16.46 13.87 -0.38
CA PHE A 26 17.30 12.83 0.21
C PHE A 26 17.27 11.54 -0.61
N GLN A 27 16.12 11.10 -1.09
CA GLN A 27 16.01 9.95 -1.98
C GLN A 27 16.82 10.15 -3.27
N GLN A 28 16.75 11.36 -3.84
CA GLN A 28 17.53 11.67 -5.04
C GLN A 28 19.04 11.65 -4.77
N SER A 29 19.47 12.14 -3.60
CA SER A 29 20.87 12.06 -3.18
C SER A 29 21.34 10.60 -3.07
N LEU A 30 20.55 9.72 -2.46
CA LEU A 30 20.87 8.29 -2.38
C LEU A 30 20.95 7.62 -3.76
N LYS A 31 20.05 7.97 -4.67
CA LYS A 31 20.13 7.46 -6.06
C LYS A 31 21.41 7.93 -6.77
N ASN A 32 21.84 9.16 -6.54
CA ASN A 32 23.08 9.68 -7.08
C ASN A 32 24.30 8.97 -6.49
N GLU A 33 24.26 8.62 -5.20
CA GLU A 33 25.31 7.81 -4.57
C GLU A 33 25.42 6.41 -5.20
N VAL A 34 24.30 5.73 -5.42
CA VAL A 34 24.28 4.44 -6.12
C VAL A 34 24.89 4.56 -7.52
N LYS A 35 24.56 5.65 -8.25
CA LYS A 35 25.13 5.91 -9.58
C LYS A 35 26.64 6.19 -9.51
N SER A 36 27.12 6.91 -8.49
CA SER A 36 28.54 7.21 -8.31
C SER A 36 29.38 5.95 -8.02
N LEU A 37 28.76 4.95 -7.37
CA LEU A 37 29.35 3.62 -7.15
C LEU A 37 29.25 2.70 -8.38
N GLY A 38 28.83 3.23 -9.53
CA GLY A 38 28.68 2.47 -10.77
C GLY A 38 27.41 1.63 -10.84
N GLY A 39 26.44 1.86 -9.95
CA GLY A 39 25.16 1.20 -9.96
C GLY A 39 24.14 1.80 -10.93
N LEU A 40 23.11 1.05 -11.25
CA LEU A 40 21.99 1.45 -12.10
C LEU A 40 20.69 1.37 -11.33
N ILE A 41 19.85 2.40 -11.42
CA ILE A 41 18.51 2.38 -10.82
C ILE A 41 17.57 1.58 -11.72
N ASP A 42 16.96 0.52 -11.18
CA ASP A 42 15.99 -0.34 -11.88
C ASP A 42 14.55 0.15 -11.68
N ASP A 43 14.19 0.51 -10.43
CA ASP A 43 12.86 1.02 -10.08
C ASP A 43 13.01 2.14 -9.05
N GLU A 44 12.36 3.27 -9.30
CA GLU A 44 12.52 4.44 -8.44
C GLU A 44 11.76 4.36 -7.12
N GLY A 45 10.77 3.49 -7.04
CA GLY A 45 9.92 3.33 -5.87
C GLY A 45 9.19 4.60 -5.43
N GLY A 46 8.34 4.47 -4.44
CA GLY A 46 7.56 5.57 -3.88
C GLY A 46 8.00 5.97 -2.48
N ILE A 47 7.55 7.15 -2.06
CA ILE A 47 7.66 7.64 -0.69
C ILE A 47 6.25 7.65 -0.11
N LEU A 48 6.06 7.08 1.08
CA LEU A 48 4.76 7.01 1.73
C LEU A 48 4.91 7.24 3.24
N LYS A 49 4.21 8.24 3.78
CA LYS A 49 4.13 8.44 5.22
C LYS A 49 3.19 7.39 5.83
N ARG A 50 3.68 6.65 6.82
CA ARG A 50 2.93 5.58 7.49
C ARG A 50 3.11 5.61 9.00
N ARG A 51 2.07 5.24 9.71
CA ARG A 51 2.14 4.88 11.12
C ARG A 51 2.82 3.51 11.26
N LEU A 52 3.76 3.42 12.20
CA LEU A 52 4.51 2.21 12.50
C LEU A 52 3.72 1.35 13.50
N SER A 53 3.89 0.03 13.44
CA SER A 53 3.28 -0.91 14.40
C SER A 53 3.83 -0.74 15.81
N TYR A 54 5.06 -0.24 15.94
CA TYR A 54 5.70 0.14 17.19
C TYR A 54 6.61 1.36 16.94
N PRO A 55 6.82 2.21 17.97
CA PRO A 55 7.65 3.39 17.81
C PRO A 55 9.12 3.02 17.62
N ILE A 56 9.79 3.66 16.65
CA ILE A 56 11.23 3.56 16.42
C ILE A 56 11.86 4.89 16.82
N LYS A 57 12.89 4.86 17.71
CA LYS A 57 13.50 6.07 18.28
C LYS A 57 12.45 7.07 18.83
N LYS A 58 11.40 6.56 19.49
CA LYS A 58 10.24 7.29 20.03
C LYS A 58 9.31 7.92 18.97
N MET A 59 9.52 7.63 17.68
CA MET A 59 8.67 8.13 16.59
C MET A 59 7.60 7.08 16.23
N PRO A 60 6.30 7.39 16.35
CA PRO A 60 5.21 6.47 16.03
C PRO A 60 4.92 6.42 14.52
N GLU A 61 5.44 7.38 13.74
CA GLU A 61 5.27 7.51 12.31
C GLU A 61 6.62 7.62 11.62
N ALA A 62 6.69 7.30 10.33
CA ALA A 62 7.86 7.49 9.49
C ALA A 62 7.47 7.66 8.02
N HIS A 63 8.35 8.28 7.24
CA HIS A 63 8.32 8.19 5.80
C HIS A 63 9.02 6.90 5.38
N VAL A 64 8.28 6.01 4.74
CA VAL A 64 8.79 4.76 4.16
C VAL A 64 9.12 5.03 2.71
N ALA A 65 10.34 4.77 2.31
CA ALA A 65 10.76 4.86 0.92
C ALA A 65 11.48 3.59 0.52
N SER A 66 11.33 3.20 -0.74
CA SER A 66 12.03 2.05 -1.31
C SER A 66 12.40 2.33 -2.76
N PHE A 67 13.48 1.73 -3.23
CA PHE A 67 13.84 1.67 -4.65
C PHE A 67 14.70 0.45 -4.94
N ARG A 68 14.78 0.06 -6.20
CA ARG A 68 15.58 -1.07 -6.67
C ARG A 68 16.72 -0.58 -7.55
N PHE A 69 17.88 -1.24 -7.41
CA PHE A 69 19.08 -0.88 -8.12
C PHE A 69 19.98 -2.10 -8.36
N LEU A 70 20.78 -2.02 -9.39
CA LEU A 70 21.87 -2.95 -9.71
C LEU A 70 23.17 -2.37 -9.16
N LEU A 71 23.92 -3.17 -8.40
CA LEU A 71 25.21 -2.77 -7.85
C LEU A 71 26.12 -3.99 -7.66
N ALA A 72 27.41 -3.79 -7.71
CA ALA A 72 28.37 -4.83 -7.36
C ALA A 72 28.31 -5.13 -5.86
N SER A 73 28.41 -6.39 -5.48
CA SER A 73 28.31 -6.81 -4.08
C SER A 73 29.36 -6.16 -3.16
N GLU A 74 30.51 -5.80 -3.70
CA GLU A 74 31.61 -5.16 -2.98
C GLU A 74 31.27 -3.73 -2.54
N GLU A 75 30.48 -3.00 -3.34
CA GLU A 75 30.11 -1.60 -3.12
C GLU A 75 28.96 -1.44 -2.12
N ILE A 76 28.28 -2.53 -1.76
CA ILE A 76 27.13 -2.49 -0.82
C ILE A 76 27.57 -1.97 0.54
N HIS A 77 28.73 -2.35 1.03
CA HIS A 77 29.23 -1.92 2.33
C HIS A 77 29.47 -0.40 2.39
N GLU A 78 29.97 0.17 1.29
CA GLU A 78 30.14 1.62 1.19
C GLU A 78 28.79 2.34 1.22
N LEU A 79 27.80 1.81 0.51
CA LEU A 79 26.43 2.34 0.54
C LEU A 79 25.81 2.25 1.95
N GLU A 80 25.99 1.14 2.68
CA GLU A 80 25.53 0.98 4.06
C GLU A 80 26.12 2.03 5.00
N THR A 81 27.40 2.34 4.84
CA THR A 81 28.06 3.37 5.63
C THR A 81 27.43 4.75 5.41
N LYS A 82 27.09 5.08 4.17
CA LYS A 82 26.40 6.33 3.81
C LYS A 82 24.96 6.40 4.30
N LEU A 83 24.30 5.24 4.51
CA LEU A 83 22.96 5.16 5.08
C LEU A 83 22.92 5.33 6.61
N THR A 84 24.06 5.26 7.28
CA THR A 84 24.14 5.44 8.72
C THR A 84 24.13 6.93 9.10
N VAL A 85 23.03 7.61 8.78
CA VAL A 85 22.83 9.03 9.08
C VAL A 85 21.66 9.22 10.06
N PRO A 86 21.66 10.28 10.88
CA PRO A 86 20.63 10.48 11.90
C PRO A 86 19.22 10.63 11.35
N GLN A 87 19.07 11.05 10.10
CA GLN A 87 17.78 11.17 9.39
C GLN A 87 17.11 9.83 9.19
N ILE A 88 17.89 8.77 8.99
CA ILE A 88 17.39 7.40 8.80
C ILE A 88 17.16 6.74 10.16
N LEU A 89 15.93 6.33 10.40
CA LEU A 89 15.56 5.57 11.60
C LEU A 89 16.02 4.12 11.47
N ARG A 90 15.82 3.53 10.29
CA ARG A 90 16.19 2.15 9.96
C ARG A 90 16.24 1.97 8.44
N PHE A 91 17.08 1.08 7.97
CA PHE A 91 17.13 0.65 6.58
C PHE A 91 17.26 -0.87 6.47
N LEU A 92 16.94 -1.40 5.31
CA LEU A 92 17.09 -2.79 4.93
C LEU A 92 17.48 -2.86 3.46
N ILE A 93 18.54 -3.60 3.15
CA ILE A 93 18.97 -3.91 1.78
C ILE A 93 18.82 -5.42 1.59
N VAL A 94 18.13 -5.81 0.53
CA VAL A 94 17.85 -7.22 0.22
C VAL A 94 18.29 -7.51 -1.21
N HIS A 95 19.06 -8.58 -1.38
CA HIS A 95 19.32 -9.11 -2.71
C HIS A 95 18.04 -9.75 -3.26
N THR A 96 17.58 -9.29 -4.41
CA THR A 96 16.36 -9.78 -5.04
C THR A 96 16.64 -10.31 -6.44
N LYS A 97 15.75 -11.16 -6.94
CA LYS A 97 15.78 -11.62 -8.34
C LYS A 97 14.70 -10.92 -9.13
N ARG A 98 15.01 -10.55 -10.37
CA ARG A 98 14.02 -9.99 -11.27
C ARG A 98 12.87 -10.97 -11.44
N GLN A 99 11.71 -10.66 -10.89
CA GLN A 99 10.53 -11.47 -11.10
C GLN A 99 10.01 -11.21 -12.53
N PRO A 100 9.67 -12.26 -13.30
CA PRO A 100 9.00 -12.05 -14.56
C PRO A 100 7.70 -11.28 -14.32
N PRO A 101 7.28 -10.41 -15.25
CA PRO A 101 6.03 -9.67 -15.12
C PRO A 101 4.92 -10.65 -14.77
N ARG A 102 4.20 -10.40 -13.68
CA ARG A 102 3.03 -11.20 -13.34
C ARG A 102 2.04 -11.03 -14.48
N VAL A 103 1.96 -12.03 -15.34
CA VAL A 103 0.87 -12.11 -16.32
C VAL A 103 -0.41 -12.02 -15.50
N ALA A 104 -1.16 -10.93 -15.69
CA ALA A 104 -2.45 -10.78 -15.05
C ALA A 104 -3.22 -12.08 -15.32
N ARG A 105 -3.50 -12.82 -14.25
CA ARG A 105 -4.34 -14.02 -14.39
C ARG A 105 -5.64 -13.49 -14.96
N THR A 106 -5.91 -13.81 -16.24
CA THR A 106 -7.24 -13.60 -16.80
C THR A 106 -8.23 -14.13 -15.78
N PRO A 107 -9.22 -13.31 -15.36
CA PRO A 107 -10.22 -13.82 -14.45
C PRO A 107 -10.74 -15.10 -15.09
N ARG A 108 -10.61 -16.21 -14.38
CA ARG A 108 -11.25 -17.46 -14.83
C ARG A 108 -12.73 -17.10 -14.94
N ILE A 109 -13.19 -16.89 -16.17
CA ILE A 109 -14.62 -16.83 -16.47
C ILE A 109 -15.18 -18.07 -15.79
N GLY A 110 -15.93 -17.83 -14.71
CA GLY A 110 -16.49 -18.92 -13.92
C GLY A 110 -17.13 -19.88 -14.89
N LYS A 111 -16.82 -21.17 -14.75
CA LYS A 111 -17.56 -22.20 -15.46
C LYS A 111 -19.01 -21.82 -15.30
N ILE A 112 -19.68 -21.55 -16.43
CA ILE A 112 -21.13 -21.40 -16.51
C ILE A 112 -21.66 -22.62 -15.76
N ILE A 113 -22.16 -22.42 -14.54
CA ILE A 113 -22.83 -23.47 -13.80
C ILE A 113 -24.05 -23.77 -14.67
N PRO A 114 -24.18 -24.97 -15.26
CA PRO A 114 -25.37 -25.28 -16.01
C PRO A 114 -26.54 -25.07 -15.06
N GLU A 115 -27.51 -24.26 -15.46
CA GLU A 115 -28.73 -24.03 -14.73
C GLU A 115 -29.29 -25.40 -14.33
N ARG A 116 -29.32 -25.66 -13.02
CA ARG A 116 -30.08 -26.82 -12.52
C ARG A 116 -31.53 -26.60 -12.96
N PRO A 117 -32.15 -27.58 -13.60
CA PRO A 117 -33.59 -27.47 -13.90
C PRO A 117 -34.31 -27.17 -12.58
N VAL A 118 -35.01 -26.04 -12.58
CA VAL A 118 -35.88 -25.67 -11.47
C VAL A 118 -36.94 -26.77 -11.39
N LEU A 119 -36.80 -27.67 -10.44
CA LEU A 119 -37.91 -28.56 -10.08
C LEU A 119 -39.03 -27.67 -9.56
N GLU A 120 -40.07 -27.52 -10.35
CA GLU A 120 -41.33 -26.86 -9.91
C GLU A 120 -41.86 -27.60 -8.67
N TYR A 121 -41.55 -26.99 -7.52
CA TYR A 121 -42.12 -27.45 -6.26
C TYR A 121 -43.56 -26.95 -6.18
N ASN A 122 -44.51 -27.81 -6.45
CA ASN A 122 -45.91 -27.56 -6.42
C ASN A 122 -46.34 -27.27 -4.95
N ILE A 123 -46.32 -26.01 -4.57
CA ILE A 123 -46.77 -25.58 -3.25
C ILE A 123 -48.31 -25.50 -3.29
N LYS A 124 -48.95 -26.63 -3.03
CA LYS A 124 -50.33 -26.62 -2.53
C LYS A 124 -50.32 -26.45 -1.02
N SER A 125 -50.94 -25.36 -0.60
CA SER A 125 -51.47 -25.10 0.74
C SER A 125 -50.49 -24.98 1.92
N ALA A 126 -50.15 -23.72 2.28
CA ALA A 126 -49.90 -23.34 3.68
C ALA A 126 -50.62 -22.02 3.97
N PRO A 127 -51.14 -21.82 5.17
CA PRO A 127 -52.11 -20.77 5.51
C PRO A 127 -51.46 -19.39 5.62
N GLU A 128 -52.28 -18.39 5.31
CA GLU A 128 -51.98 -16.98 5.38
C GLU A 128 -51.31 -16.57 6.70
N ALA A 129 -50.03 -16.20 6.65
CA ALA A 129 -49.38 -15.43 7.69
C ALA A 129 -49.36 -13.97 7.28
N LYS A 130 -49.96 -13.16 8.15
CA LYS A 130 -50.20 -11.72 8.02
C LYS A 130 -48.97 -10.97 7.49
N GLN A 131 -49.18 -10.24 6.41
CA GLN A 131 -48.26 -9.19 5.91
C GLN A 131 -48.13 -8.12 6.98
N SER A 132 -46.98 -8.02 7.61
CA SER A 132 -46.57 -6.79 8.28
C SER A 132 -46.06 -5.84 7.20
N VAL A 133 -46.87 -4.86 6.90
CA VAL A 133 -46.58 -3.73 6.04
C VAL A 133 -45.36 -3.00 6.60
N LEU A 134 -44.23 -3.04 5.91
CA LEU A 134 -43.16 -2.11 6.11
C LEU A 134 -43.63 -0.76 5.54
N GLU A 135 -43.90 0.18 6.41
CA GLU A 135 -44.18 1.57 6.04
C GLU A 135 -42.99 2.19 5.33
N PRO A 136 -43.22 2.93 4.25
CA PRO A 136 -42.16 3.64 3.56
C PRO A 136 -41.77 4.92 4.27
N ALA A 137 -40.49 5.12 4.35
CA ALA A 137 -39.78 6.40 4.47
C ALA A 137 -40.32 7.38 5.53
N ALA A 138 -39.67 7.39 6.68
CA ALA A 138 -39.75 8.50 7.62
C ALA A 138 -39.50 9.83 6.91
N ASN A 139 -40.42 10.74 7.10
CA ASN A 139 -40.52 12.04 6.44
C ASN A 139 -39.25 12.87 6.66
N ILE A 140 -38.51 13.16 5.60
CA ILE A 140 -37.28 13.96 5.63
C ILE A 140 -37.55 15.33 6.28
N GLU A 141 -38.79 15.85 6.17
CA GLU A 141 -39.23 17.11 6.76
C GLU A 141 -39.29 17.10 8.29
N GLU A 142 -39.53 15.95 8.94
CA GLU A 142 -39.48 15.84 10.39
C GLU A 142 -38.04 15.81 10.94
N ILE A 143 -37.11 15.31 10.16
CA ILE A 143 -35.70 15.27 10.53
C ILE A 143 -35.10 16.66 10.43
N ASP A 144 -35.42 17.42 9.37
CA ASP A 144 -34.96 18.81 9.20
C ASP A 144 -35.50 19.72 10.33
N LYS A 145 -36.77 19.55 10.72
CA LYS A 145 -37.36 20.34 11.79
C LYS A 145 -36.73 20.06 13.17
N LYS A 146 -36.31 18.83 13.43
CA LYS A 146 -35.58 18.46 14.65
C LYS A 146 -34.13 18.97 14.63
N LEU A 147 -33.50 19.06 13.46
CA LEU A 147 -32.19 19.64 13.34
C LEU A 147 -32.16 21.16 13.57
N GLU A 148 -33.17 21.87 13.09
CA GLU A 148 -33.32 23.32 13.37
C GLU A 148 -33.57 23.61 14.83
N GLU A 149 -34.34 22.75 15.55
CA GLU A 149 -34.59 22.91 16.97
C GLU A 149 -33.38 22.70 17.87
N ILE A 150 -32.41 21.89 17.40
CA ILE A 150 -31.16 21.61 18.14
C ILE A 150 -30.07 22.66 17.83
N LEU A 151 -30.05 23.21 16.62
CA LEU A 151 -29.08 24.21 16.18
C LEU A 151 -29.47 25.67 16.42
N GLY A 152 -30.70 25.91 16.84
CA GLY A 152 -31.30 27.23 17.04
C GLY A 152 -31.20 27.81 18.44
N LYS A 153 -30.04 27.61 19.13
CA LYS A 153 -29.73 28.40 20.32
C LYS A 153 -28.25 28.75 20.38
#